data_538623d4297a9d93c634498e5a20b431
#
_entry.id   538623d4297a9d93c634498e5a20b431
#
_cell.length_a   1.000
_cell.length_b   1.000
_cell.length_c   1.000
_cell.angle_alpha   90.00
_cell.angle_beta   90.00
_cell.angle_gamma   90.00
#
_symmetry.space_group_name_H-M   'P 1'
#
loop_
_entity.id
_entity.type
_entity.pdbx_description
1 polymer ?
#
loop_
_entity_poly.entity_id
_entity_poly.type
_entity_poly.pdbx_seq_one_letter_code
_entity_poly.pdbx_strand_id
1 'polypeptide(L)'
;DLHRIGGKYSDNWHFNHMYDPQSTSSGSIMPRYPWLITGSSSELNKSQTEAKMKAMVTLGVPYSEEDIANAQANMLAQGEQIEKNLYTDPDFAKTYEADKKYSQEQGEDFVEMKNSVSVAIIAYVKRLGTDIKVDTVEQ
;
A
#
# COMPACT_ATOMS: atom_id res chain seq x y z
N ASP A 1 11.37 -6.34 -12.86
CA ASP A 1 12.13 -5.10 -12.62
C ASP A 1 11.29 -4.14 -11.80
N LEU A 2 11.66 -3.94 -10.54
CA LEU A 2 10.94 -3.05 -9.60
C LEU A 2 10.93 -1.59 -10.05
N HIS A 3 11.94 -1.14 -10.79
CA HIS A 3 12.03 0.25 -11.26
C HIS A 3 10.91 0.68 -12.21
N ARG A 4 10.15 -0.27 -12.77
CA ARG A 4 9.08 0.00 -13.74
C ARG A 4 7.77 -0.70 -13.41
N ILE A 5 7.58 -1.08 -12.16
CA ILE A 5 6.39 -1.84 -11.76
C ILE A 5 5.17 -0.94 -11.57
N GLY A 6 5.40 0.34 -11.24
CA GLY A 6 4.32 1.32 -11.03
C GLY A 6 3.47 1.48 -12.28
N GLY A 7 2.17 1.42 -12.11
CA GLY A 7 1.20 1.51 -13.19
C GLY A 7 1.06 0.26 -14.08
N LYS A 8 1.89 -0.78 -13.87
CA LYS A 8 1.86 -2.00 -14.69
C LYS A 8 0.76 -2.96 -14.28
N TYR A 9 0.48 -3.05 -12.99
CA TYR A 9 -0.48 -3.98 -12.42
C TYR A 9 -1.49 -3.26 -11.52
N SER A 10 -2.67 -3.87 -11.34
CA SER A 10 -3.73 -3.35 -10.47
C SER A 10 -3.39 -3.55 -8.98
N ASP A 11 -4.13 -2.86 -8.10
CA ASP A 11 -4.02 -3.01 -6.65
C ASP A 11 -4.32 -4.46 -6.23
N ASN A 12 -5.34 -5.07 -6.82
CA ASN A 12 -5.69 -6.47 -6.58
C ASN A 12 -4.56 -7.43 -6.99
N TRP A 13 -3.89 -7.16 -8.11
CA TRP A 13 -2.75 -7.97 -8.51
C TRP A 13 -1.61 -7.88 -7.48
N HIS A 14 -1.27 -6.68 -7.02
CA HIS A 14 -0.22 -6.48 -6.00
C HIS A 14 -0.59 -7.14 -4.68
N PHE A 15 -1.85 -7.02 -4.25
CA PHE A 15 -2.35 -7.67 -3.06
C PHE A 15 -2.21 -9.19 -3.16
N ASN A 16 -2.77 -9.80 -4.21
CA ASN A 16 -2.73 -11.22 -4.44
C ASN A 16 -1.31 -11.75 -4.61
N HIS A 17 -0.42 -10.96 -5.23
CA HIS A 17 1.00 -11.34 -5.38
C HIS A 17 1.74 -11.38 -4.04
N MET A 18 1.40 -10.55 -3.07
CA MET A 18 1.94 -10.63 -1.71
C MET A 18 1.33 -11.79 -0.92
N TYR A 19 0.03 -12.00 -1.07
CA TYR A 19 -0.70 -13.06 -0.37
C TYR A 19 -0.29 -14.45 -0.85
N ASP A 20 -0.34 -14.68 -2.14
CA ASP A 20 0.10 -15.90 -2.81
C ASP A 20 0.78 -15.58 -4.15
N PRO A 21 2.10 -15.39 -4.17
CA PRO A 21 2.83 -15.01 -5.37
C PRO A 21 2.63 -15.97 -6.56
N GLN A 22 2.44 -17.26 -6.28
CA GLN A 22 2.25 -18.27 -7.33
C GLN A 22 0.88 -18.19 -8.01
N SER A 23 -0.13 -17.62 -7.33
CA SER A 23 -1.45 -17.40 -7.93
C SER A 23 -1.42 -16.38 -9.07
N THR A 24 -0.52 -15.39 -9.00
CA THR A 24 -0.38 -14.32 -9.99
C THR A 24 0.79 -14.54 -10.95
N SER A 25 1.82 -15.28 -10.52
CA SER A 25 3.03 -15.56 -11.30
C SER A 25 3.46 -17.00 -11.07
N SER A 26 3.07 -17.90 -11.99
CA SER A 26 3.45 -19.31 -11.94
C SER A 26 4.97 -19.45 -11.87
N GLY A 27 5.46 -20.27 -10.93
CA GLY A 27 6.89 -20.47 -10.71
C GLY A 27 7.60 -19.37 -9.92
N SER A 28 6.87 -18.43 -9.33
CA SER A 28 7.47 -17.43 -8.44
C SER A 28 8.16 -18.10 -7.25
N ILE A 29 9.39 -17.66 -6.96
CA ILE A 29 10.17 -18.09 -5.79
C ILE A 29 9.95 -17.16 -4.59
N MET A 30 9.14 -16.10 -4.74
CA MET A 30 8.79 -15.18 -3.66
C MET A 30 8.00 -15.92 -2.59
N PRO A 31 8.34 -15.80 -1.29
CA PRO A 31 7.54 -16.38 -0.23
C PRO A 31 6.20 -15.67 -0.08
N ARG A 32 5.24 -16.32 0.52
CA ARG A 32 3.96 -15.73 0.88
C ARG A 32 4.12 -14.81 2.10
N TYR A 33 3.38 -13.70 2.12
CA TYR A 33 3.36 -12.73 3.23
C TYR A 33 1.95 -12.54 3.81
N PRO A 34 1.25 -13.60 4.28
CA PRO A 34 -0.13 -13.49 4.75
C PRO A 34 -0.28 -12.54 5.95
N TRP A 35 0.75 -12.43 6.81
CA TRP A 35 0.74 -11.54 7.96
C TRP A 35 0.70 -10.03 7.63
N LEU A 36 1.03 -9.65 6.40
CA LEU A 36 0.87 -8.26 5.94
C LEU A 36 -0.60 -7.92 5.69
N ILE A 37 -1.46 -8.91 5.56
CA ILE A 37 -2.80 -8.81 5.01
C ILE A 37 -3.84 -9.06 6.09
N THR A 38 -3.53 -9.91 7.07
CA THR A 38 -4.45 -10.32 8.12
C THR A 38 -3.91 -9.93 9.49
N GLY A 39 -4.78 -9.37 10.34
CA GLY A 39 -4.53 -9.18 11.74
C GLY A 39 -3.96 -7.83 12.18
N SER A 40 -3.91 -7.64 13.49
CA SER A 40 -3.51 -6.41 14.19
C SER A 40 -2.05 -6.01 14.02
N SER A 41 -1.17 -6.94 13.62
CA SER A 41 0.27 -6.70 13.45
C SER A 41 0.63 -5.85 12.23
N SER A 42 -0.36 -5.53 11.40
CA SER A 42 -0.16 -4.81 10.13
C SER A 42 -0.56 -3.34 10.17
N GLU A 43 -0.81 -2.76 11.35
CA GLU A 43 -1.22 -1.36 11.45
C GLU A 43 -0.07 -0.40 11.11
N LEU A 44 -0.37 0.55 10.21
CA LEU A 44 0.56 1.57 9.80
C LEU A 44 0.68 2.67 10.86
N ASN A 45 1.90 2.94 11.33
CA ASN A 45 2.16 4.06 12.25
C ASN A 45 2.11 5.40 11.51
N LYS A 46 0.98 6.06 11.59
CA LYS A 46 0.69 7.35 10.93
C LYS A 46 1.22 8.56 11.68
N SER A 47 1.42 8.45 12.99
CA SER A 47 1.76 9.58 13.86
C SER A 47 3.11 10.24 13.55
N GLN A 48 4.01 9.51 12.89
CA GLN A 48 5.34 9.98 12.56
C GLN A 48 5.50 10.49 11.12
N THR A 49 4.42 10.54 10.33
CA THR A 49 4.51 10.85 8.90
C THR A 49 5.10 12.23 8.64
N GLU A 50 4.60 13.26 9.32
CA GLU A 50 5.12 14.63 9.19
C GLU A 50 6.59 14.74 9.63
N ALA A 51 6.96 14.11 10.76
CA ALA A 51 8.32 14.14 11.25
C ALA A 51 9.29 13.47 10.28
N LYS A 52 8.89 12.36 9.69
CA LYS A 52 9.68 11.66 8.65
C LYS A 52 9.85 12.51 7.40
N MET A 53 8.81 13.21 6.94
CA MET A 53 8.90 14.08 5.78
C MET A 53 9.79 15.28 6.06
N LYS A 54 9.72 15.91 7.26
CA LYS A 54 10.64 16.97 7.68
C LYS A 54 12.11 16.51 7.69
N ALA A 55 12.36 15.29 8.19
CA ALA A 55 13.70 14.71 8.14
C ALA A 55 14.18 14.50 6.70
N MET A 56 13.30 14.06 5.79
CA MET A 56 13.64 13.90 4.36
C MET A 56 13.96 15.22 3.68
N VAL A 57 13.28 16.34 4.05
CA VAL A 57 13.63 17.68 3.56
C VAL A 57 15.06 18.05 3.96
N THR A 58 15.47 17.72 5.20
CA THR A 58 16.85 17.94 5.65
C THR A 58 17.87 17.16 4.83
N LEU A 59 17.46 16.01 4.26
CA LEU A 59 18.27 15.20 3.35
C LEU A 59 18.18 15.63 1.88
N GLY A 60 17.50 16.75 1.58
CA GLY A 60 17.43 17.33 0.24
C GLY A 60 16.24 16.88 -0.59
N VAL A 61 15.26 16.15 -0.01
CA VAL A 61 14.02 15.81 -0.72
C VAL A 61 13.13 17.06 -0.81
N PRO A 62 12.62 17.45 -1.98
CA PRO A 62 11.92 18.72 -2.20
C PRO A 62 10.43 18.64 -1.80
N TYR A 63 10.12 18.29 -0.55
CA TYR A 63 8.77 18.42 -0.02
C TYR A 63 8.49 19.88 0.37
N SER A 64 7.34 20.40 -0.04
CA SER A 64 6.84 21.69 0.41
C SER A 64 6.26 21.61 1.84
N GLU A 65 6.10 22.77 2.50
CA GLU A 65 5.40 22.83 3.78
C GLU A 65 3.95 22.34 3.68
N GLU A 66 3.29 22.57 2.53
CA GLU A 66 1.94 22.10 2.25
C GLU A 66 1.90 20.57 2.11
N ASP A 67 2.87 19.95 1.46
CA ASP A 67 2.99 18.49 1.38
C ASP A 67 3.10 17.87 2.77
N ILE A 68 3.89 18.49 3.64
CA ILE A 68 4.10 18.01 5.01
C ILE A 68 2.82 18.18 5.84
N ALA A 69 2.17 19.33 5.76
CA ALA A 69 0.94 19.61 6.51
C ALA A 69 -0.20 18.66 6.11
N ASN A 70 -0.29 18.32 4.82
CA ASN A 70 -1.32 17.43 4.29
C ASN A 70 -0.92 15.95 4.27
N ALA A 71 0.26 15.59 4.75
CA ALA A 71 0.83 14.26 4.61
C ALA A 71 -0.07 13.14 5.15
N GLN A 72 -0.64 13.31 6.34
CA GLN A 72 -1.56 12.33 6.92
C GLN A 72 -2.86 12.21 6.13
N ALA A 73 -3.44 13.33 5.74
CA ALA A 73 -4.68 13.34 4.95
C ALA A 73 -4.48 12.68 3.59
N ASN A 74 -3.38 12.98 2.91
CA ASN A 74 -3.02 12.39 1.63
C ASN A 74 -2.78 10.88 1.75
N MET A 75 -2.10 10.45 2.81
CA MET A 75 -1.87 9.02 3.07
C MET A 75 -3.18 8.27 3.30
N LEU A 76 -4.09 8.82 4.10
CA LEU A 76 -5.40 8.22 4.34
C LEU A 76 -6.24 8.15 3.05
N ALA A 77 -6.26 9.23 2.27
CA ALA A 77 -6.99 9.26 1.00
C ALA A 77 -6.45 8.22 0.00
N GLN A 78 -5.13 8.04 -0.07
CA GLN A 78 -4.52 6.96 -0.85
C GLN A 78 -4.93 5.58 -0.33
N GLY A 79 -4.92 5.39 0.98
CA GLY A 79 -5.33 4.13 1.62
C GLY A 79 -6.79 3.78 1.29
N GLU A 80 -7.68 4.75 1.41
CA GLU A 80 -9.11 4.58 1.06
C GLU A 80 -9.33 4.27 -0.42
N GLN A 81 -8.56 4.90 -1.30
CA GLN A 81 -8.66 4.61 -2.74
C GLN A 81 -8.18 3.20 -3.07
N ILE A 82 -7.08 2.74 -2.47
CA ILE A 82 -6.57 1.38 -2.67
C ILE A 82 -7.56 0.36 -2.09
N GLU A 83 -8.04 0.55 -0.86
CA GLU A 83 -9.06 -0.30 -0.24
C GLU A 83 -10.29 -0.43 -1.15
N LYS A 84 -10.80 0.69 -1.66
CA LYS A 84 -11.93 0.70 -2.60
C LYS A 84 -11.64 -0.10 -3.88
N ASN A 85 -10.42 0.00 -4.40
CA ASN A 85 -10.02 -0.78 -5.58
C ASN A 85 -9.94 -2.30 -5.26
N LEU A 86 -9.46 -2.66 -4.06
CA LEU A 86 -9.42 -4.06 -3.61
C LEU A 86 -10.82 -4.67 -3.53
N TYR A 87 -11.81 -3.91 -3.07
CA TYR A 87 -13.21 -4.35 -3.00
C TYR A 87 -13.87 -4.60 -4.37
N THR A 88 -13.21 -4.23 -5.47
CA THR A 88 -13.69 -4.61 -6.80
C THR A 88 -13.51 -6.11 -7.10
N ASP A 89 -12.67 -6.80 -6.33
CA ASP A 89 -12.49 -8.24 -6.38
C ASP A 89 -13.45 -8.92 -5.37
N PRO A 90 -14.42 -9.72 -5.86
CA PRO A 90 -15.40 -10.38 -4.99
C PRO A 90 -14.78 -11.36 -4.00
N ASP A 91 -13.68 -12.03 -4.37
CA ASP A 91 -13.00 -13.00 -3.51
C ASP A 91 -12.26 -12.27 -2.38
N PHE A 92 -11.63 -11.13 -2.68
CA PHE A 92 -11.07 -10.25 -1.65
C PHE A 92 -12.16 -9.78 -0.68
N ALA A 93 -13.24 -9.19 -1.20
CA ALA A 93 -14.30 -8.66 -0.36
C ALA A 93 -14.89 -9.72 0.58
N LYS A 94 -15.16 -10.91 0.07
CA LYS A 94 -15.70 -12.04 0.85
C LYS A 94 -14.73 -12.47 1.96
N THR A 95 -13.45 -12.64 1.63
CA THR A 95 -12.43 -13.09 2.59
C THR A 95 -12.20 -12.04 3.67
N TYR A 96 -12.06 -10.78 3.27
CA TYR A 96 -11.83 -9.68 4.18
C TYR A 96 -12.98 -9.46 5.17
N GLU A 97 -14.24 -9.52 4.70
CA GLU A 97 -15.41 -9.41 5.58
C GLU A 97 -15.54 -10.61 6.53
N ALA A 98 -15.16 -11.80 6.09
CA ALA A 98 -15.12 -12.98 6.95
C ALA A 98 -14.06 -12.85 8.05
N ASP A 99 -12.86 -12.38 7.73
CA ASP A 99 -11.78 -12.14 8.69
C ASP A 99 -12.16 -11.04 9.69
N LYS A 100 -12.77 -9.96 9.20
CA LYS A 100 -13.26 -8.87 10.05
C LYS A 100 -14.29 -9.37 11.06
N LYS A 101 -15.25 -10.14 10.61
CA LYS A 101 -16.28 -10.73 11.46
C LYS A 101 -15.68 -11.69 12.48
N TYR A 102 -14.75 -12.55 12.06
CA TYR A 102 -14.06 -13.48 12.95
C TYR A 102 -13.29 -12.75 14.05
N SER A 103 -12.51 -11.72 13.72
CA SER A 103 -11.77 -10.92 14.71
C SER A 103 -12.70 -10.25 15.72
N GLN A 104 -13.83 -9.70 15.24
CA GLN A 104 -14.85 -9.11 16.13
C GLN A 104 -15.47 -10.13 17.09
N GLU A 105 -15.74 -11.34 16.63
CA GLU A 105 -16.29 -12.42 17.45
C GLU A 105 -15.28 -12.91 18.51
N GLN A 106 -13.98 -12.83 18.22
CA GLN A 106 -12.91 -13.18 19.16
C GLN A 106 -12.53 -12.03 20.11
N GLY A 107 -13.07 -10.81 19.89
CA GLY A 107 -12.70 -9.63 20.65
C GLY A 107 -11.28 -9.13 20.36
N GLU A 108 -10.76 -9.45 19.17
CA GLU A 108 -9.45 -9.03 18.70
C GLU A 108 -9.55 -7.67 17.96
N ASP A 109 -8.49 -6.87 18.08
CA ASP A 109 -8.38 -5.63 17.30
C ASP A 109 -8.21 -5.94 15.81
N PHE A 110 -9.10 -5.38 15.00
CA PHE A 110 -9.06 -5.53 13.56
C PHE A 110 -8.55 -4.25 12.89
N VAL A 111 -7.47 -4.36 12.13
CA VAL A 111 -6.93 -3.23 11.37
C VAL A 111 -7.65 -3.11 10.03
N GLU A 112 -8.33 -1.99 9.80
CA GLU A 112 -8.95 -1.70 8.51
C GLU A 112 -7.89 -1.65 7.40
N MET A 113 -8.21 -2.19 6.23
CA MET A 113 -7.26 -2.33 5.11
C MET A 113 -6.59 -1.01 4.74
N LYS A 114 -7.34 0.10 4.69
CA LYS A 114 -6.80 1.45 4.44
C LYS A 114 -5.71 1.90 5.41
N ASN A 115 -5.67 1.31 6.60
CA ASN A 115 -4.69 1.61 7.65
C ASN A 115 -3.57 0.56 7.74
N SER A 116 -3.54 -0.41 6.84
CA SER A 116 -2.61 -1.53 6.89
C SER A 116 -1.27 -1.22 6.21
N VAL A 117 -0.25 -1.93 6.65
CA VAL A 117 1.08 -1.93 6.00
C VAL A 117 0.99 -2.43 4.55
N SER A 118 0.07 -3.35 4.25
CA SER A 118 -0.16 -3.86 2.89
C SER A 118 -0.52 -2.75 1.92
N VAL A 119 -1.45 -1.89 2.31
CA VAL A 119 -1.86 -0.74 1.47
C VAL A 119 -0.71 0.24 1.29
N ALA A 120 0.10 0.47 2.33
CA ALA A 120 1.29 1.32 2.21
C ALA A 120 2.32 0.74 1.23
N ILE A 121 2.53 -0.59 1.24
CA ILE A 121 3.41 -1.27 0.29
C ILE A 121 2.85 -1.17 -1.13
N ILE A 122 1.55 -1.38 -1.33
CA ILE A 122 0.90 -1.24 -2.64
C ILE A 122 1.07 0.18 -3.17
N ALA A 123 0.79 1.19 -2.34
CA ALA A 123 0.97 2.59 -2.70
C ALA A 123 2.42 2.90 -3.12
N TYR A 124 3.39 2.40 -2.38
CA TYR A 124 4.81 2.55 -2.68
C TYR A 124 5.18 1.90 -4.01
N VAL A 125 4.81 0.63 -4.20
CA VAL A 125 5.17 -0.14 -5.41
C VAL A 125 4.53 0.46 -6.66
N LYS A 126 3.30 0.95 -6.57
CA LYS A 126 2.61 1.64 -7.67
C LYS A 126 3.30 2.93 -8.11
N ARG A 127 4.08 3.54 -7.23
CA ARG A 127 4.81 4.77 -7.54
C ARG A 127 6.16 4.51 -8.21
N LEU A 128 6.71 3.34 -8.08
CA LEU A 128 8.02 2.99 -8.64
C LEU A 128 8.05 3.14 -10.17
N GLY A 129 8.89 4.05 -10.65
CA GLY A 129 9.08 4.33 -12.06
C GLY A 129 8.06 5.28 -12.68
N THR A 130 7.07 5.78 -11.91
CA THR A 130 6.10 6.76 -12.42
C THR A 130 6.57 8.22 -12.27
N ASP A 131 7.50 8.46 -11.36
CA ASP A 131 8.04 9.81 -11.09
C ASP A 131 9.26 10.17 -11.96
N ILE A 132 9.65 9.30 -12.90
CA ILE A 132 10.74 9.58 -13.84
C ILE A 132 10.25 10.62 -14.84
N LYS A 133 10.59 11.88 -14.60
CA LYS A 133 10.50 12.91 -15.64
C LYS A 133 11.57 12.60 -16.66
N VAL A 134 11.17 12.17 -17.85
CA VAL A 134 12.06 12.17 -18.99
C VAL A 134 12.15 13.63 -19.40
N ASP A 135 13.27 14.28 -19.08
CA ASP A 135 13.59 15.57 -19.69
C ASP A 135 13.64 15.32 -21.20
N THR A 136 12.60 15.73 -21.90
CA THR A 136 12.63 15.79 -23.36
C THR A 136 13.69 16.83 -23.71
N VAL A 137 14.87 16.35 -24.03
CA VAL A 137 15.90 17.18 -24.68
C VAL A 137 15.28 17.58 -26.02
N GLU A 138 14.79 18.83 -26.11
CA GLU A 138 14.43 19.46 -27.37
C GLU A 138 15.72 19.49 -28.19
N GLN A 139 15.72 18.74 -29.28
CA GLN A 139 16.73 18.83 -30.33
C GLN A 139 16.36 19.95 -31.29
#